data_4786f7f14ff62cb0afeed78cd3669b25
#
_entry.id   4786f7f14ff62cb0afeed78cd3669b25
#
_cell.length_a   1.000
_cell.length_b   1.000
_cell.length_c   1.000
_cell.angle_alpha   90.00
_cell.angle_beta   90.00
_cell.angle_gamma   90.00
#
_symmetry.space_group_name_H-M   'P 1'
#
loop_
_entity.id
_entity.type
_entity.pdbx_description
1 polymer ?
#
loop_
_entity_poly.entity_id
_entity_poly.type
_entity_poly.pdbx_seq_one_letter_code
_entity_poly.pdbx_strand_id
1 'polypeptide(L)'
;MVRLLLLLSILLFSINISAMSTAIGHGPIGLMADHFHKKGEWMISLRVSNMEMKKNTLDGKNISDIEVLNQPNPSFKMSSMNDMPMMEMSSMKMPKNLSVIPRKMTMRMIMLGAMYAPSDKITLMGMAMFNDKEMELDTYRGMMNRNYLGSFETSSSDLSKISLSALFNLHENESSRWHLIGGLEKSIGENTKKGMVLTPMNTNTSITLPYGMQPSDKALRLLTGVTNVTKINNFVLGNQILFRKSIEEEDWNFGDEFEYNLWFQGSFNDNISYSLRLNYLDTDSINGKNENIMAPVQTANPRNYGGEILNIGIGFNFITNFLPGKHSDRLAIEYIIPIDQDKSGLQMKNEAKFIVGFQKSL
;
A
#
# COMPACT_ATOMS: atom_id res chain seq x y z
N MET A 1 8.49 22.37 14.34
CA MET A 1 7.72 22.49 15.58
C MET A 1 8.13 21.51 16.66
N VAL A 2 8.16 20.24 16.41
CA VAL A 2 8.64 19.25 17.38
C VAL A 2 9.94 19.64 18.05
N ARG A 3 10.82 20.26 17.32
CA ARG A 3 12.05 20.75 17.83
C ARG A 3 12.03 22.02 18.55
N LEU A 4 11.19 22.92 18.15
CA LEU A 4 11.01 24.14 18.91
C LEU A 4 10.48 23.81 20.29
N LEU A 5 9.56 22.87 20.39
CA LEU A 5 9.09 22.34 21.67
C LEU A 5 10.24 21.67 22.45
N LEU A 6 11.14 20.95 21.77
CA LEU A 6 12.30 20.33 22.38
C LEU A 6 13.36 21.33 22.84
N LEU A 7 13.65 22.32 22.01
CA LEU A 7 14.65 23.33 22.32
C LEU A 7 14.13 24.35 23.34
N LEU A 8 12.86 24.71 23.26
CA LEU A 8 12.24 25.55 24.25
C LEU A 8 12.19 24.89 25.63
N SER A 9 11.97 23.57 25.66
CA SER A 9 11.97 22.80 26.90
C SER A 9 13.38 22.64 27.49
N ILE A 10 14.42 22.58 26.67
CA ILE A 10 15.83 22.51 27.11
C ILE A 10 16.28 23.87 27.68
N LEU A 11 15.76 24.97 27.11
CA LEU A 11 16.12 26.33 27.54
C LEU A 11 15.39 26.81 28.80
N LEU A 12 14.19 26.33 29.05
CA LEU A 12 13.38 26.82 30.17
C LEU A 12 13.33 25.90 31.37
N PHE A 13 13.57 24.61 31.18
CA PHE A 13 13.59 23.60 32.24
C PHE A 13 14.39 22.40 31.77
N SER A 14 15.21 21.83 32.64
CA SER A 14 15.78 20.49 32.48
C SER A 14 14.72 19.40 32.57
N ILE A 15 13.50 19.68 32.14
CA ILE A 15 12.39 18.70 32.08
C ILE A 15 12.50 18.02 30.74
N ASN A 16 12.64 16.70 30.74
CA ASN A 16 12.52 15.86 29.55
C ASN A 16 11.08 15.94 29.02
N ILE A 17 10.75 17.03 28.35
CA ILE A 17 9.51 17.09 27.56
C ILE A 17 9.82 16.36 26.27
N SER A 18 9.31 15.15 26.17
CA SER A 18 9.36 14.37 24.94
C SER A 18 8.75 15.17 23.80
N ALA A 19 9.37 15.13 22.64
CA ALA A 19 8.87 15.77 21.43
C ALA A 19 7.47 15.31 21.00
N MET A 20 7.04 14.16 21.50
CA MET A 20 5.78 13.52 21.18
C MET A 20 4.68 13.79 22.20
N SER A 21 4.86 14.77 23.08
CA SER A 21 3.87 15.12 24.09
C SER A 21 2.66 15.86 23.52
N THR A 22 2.70 16.32 22.27
CA THR A 22 1.61 17.10 21.64
C THR A 22 1.16 16.47 20.33
N ALA A 23 -0.15 16.60 20.03
CA ALA A 23 -0.76 16.03 18.83
C ALA A 23 -0.15 16.56 17.53
N ILE A 24 0.26 17.82 17.47
CA ILE A 24 0.86 18.43 16.28
C ILE A 24 2.31 17.95 16.03
N GLY A 25 2.91 17.28 16.99
CA GLY A 25 4.23 16.68 16.86
C GLY A 25 4.27 15.49 15.92
N HIS A 26 3.13 14.88 15.64
CA HIS A 26 2.96 13.69 14.81
C HIS A 26 2.36 14.04 13.46
N GLY A 27 2.94 13.53 12.35
CA GLY A 27 2.38 13.64 11.00
C GLY A 27 1.04 12.90 10.83
N PRO A 28 0.39 12.97 9.66
CA PRO A 28 -0.77 12.14 9.34
C PRO A 28 -0.47 10.66 9.53
N ILE A 29 -1.45 9.86 9.99
CA ILE A 29 -1.21 8.45 10.36
C ILE A 29 -0.82 7.57 9.17
N GLY A 30 -1.17 7.95 7.95
CA GLY A 30 -0.79 7.24 6.73
C GLY A 30 0.69 7.41 6.35
N LEU A 31 1.41 8.35 6.94
CA LEU A 31 2.84 8.51 6.73
C LEU A 31 3.63 7.49 7.54
N MET A 32 4.71 7.00 6.94
CA MET A 32 5.73 6.20 7.59
C MET A 32 6.96 7.05 7.82
N ALA A 33 7.62 6.89 9.00
CA ALA A 33 8.86 7.60 9.28
C ALA A 33 8.73 9.13 9.17
N ASP A 34 7.63 9.70 9.66
CA ASP A 34 7.38 11.15 9.69
C ASP A 34 8.23 11.89 10.73
N HIS A 35 8.79 11.18 11.70
CA HIS A 35 9.61 11.73 12.79
C HIS A 35 10.67 10.72 13.24
N PHE A 36 11.66 11.21 13.97
CA PHE A 36 12.67 10.40 14.64
C PHE A 36 12.63 10.63 16.14
N HIS A 37 13.22 9.71 16.91
CA HIS A 37 13.20 9.65 18.36
C HIS A 37 14.50 10.14 18.97
N LYS A 38 14.48 10.50 20.26
CA LYS A 38 15.67 10.76 21.06
C LYS A 38 16.28 9.48 21.60
N LYS A 39 17.57 9.53 21.92
CA LYS A 39 18.31 8.40 22.48
C LYS A 39 17.56 7.74 23.62
N GLY A 40 17.37 6.42 23.50
CA GLY A 40 16.71 5.57 24.48
C GLY A 40 15.19 5.47 24.34
N GLU A 41 14.56 6.30 23.52
CA GLU A 41 13.11 6.24 23.30
C GLU A 41 12.72 5.04 22.45
N TRP A 42 11.62 4.42 22.85
CA TRP A 42 10.93 3.37 22.11
C TRP A 42 9.53 3.82 21.72
N MET A 43 9.05 3.35 20.60
CA MET A 43 7.66 3.49 20.21
C MET A 43 7.17 2.18 19.56
N ILE A 44 5.96 1.77 19.91
CA ILE A 44 5.23 0.71 19.21
C ILE A 44 4.02 1.30 18.51
N SER A 45 3.63 0.73 17.39
CA SER A 45 2.48 1.20 16.60
C SER A 45 1.68 0.03 16.03
N LEU A 46 0.37 0.20 16.02
CA LEU A 46 -0.58 -0.63 15.29
C LEU A 46 -1.36 0.27 14.36
N ARG A 47 -1.41 -0.07 13.06
CA ARG A 47 -2.25 0.63 12.08
C ARG A 47 -3.11 -0.38 11.33
N VAL A 48 -4.35 -0.03 11.11
CA VAL A 48 -5.28 -0.79 10.28
C VAL A 48 -5.77 0.13 9.17
N SER A 49 -5.66 -0.31 7.94
CA SER A 49 -6.22 0.41 6.80
C SER A 49 -7.16 -0.48 6.01
N ASN A 50 -8.22 0.12 5.48
CA ASN A 50 -9.18 -0.53 4.61
C ASN A 50 -9.33 0.28 3.33
N MET A 51 -9.28 -0.38 2.18
CA MET A 51 -9.41 0.21 0.86
C MET A 51 -10.31 -0.66 -0.01
N GLU A 52 -11.16 -0.03 -0.79
CA GLU A 52 -11.96 -0.69 -1.82
C GLU A 52 -11.52 -0.26 -3.21
N MET A 53 -11.71 -1.14 -4.19
CA MET A 53 -11.57 -0.86 -5.61
C MET A 53 -12.86 -1.28 -6.31
N LYS A 54 -13.36 -0.43 -7.19
CA LYS A 54 -14.60 -0.65 -7.97
C LYS A 54 -14.46 -0.01 -9.34
N LYS A 55 -15.32 -0.45 -10.29
CA LYS A 55 -15.30 0.04 -11.67
C LYS A 55 -13.98 -0.24 -12.38
N ASN A 56 -14.07 -0.60 -13.64
CA ASN A 56 -12.91 -0.87 -14.46
C ASN A 56 -12.55 0.35 -15.33
N THR A 57 -11.24 0.55 -15.53
CA THR A 57 -10.69 1.59 -16.40
C THR A 57 -9.65 0.98 -17.32
N LEU A 58 -9.53 1.54 -18.51
CA LEU A 58 -8.45 1.27 -19.45
C LEU A 58 -7.66 2.57 -19.63
N ASP A 59 -6.39 2.54 -19.27
CA ASP A 59 -5.50 3.72 -19.32
C ASP A 59 -6.18 4.95 -18.69
N GLY A 60 -6.61 4.81 -17.42
CA GLY A 60 -7.27 5.85 -16.63
C GLY A 60 -8.73 6.15 -17.00
N LYS A 61 -9.25 5.70 -18.15
CA LYS A 61 -10.62 6.01 -18.61
C LYS A 61 -11.60 4.89 -18.26
N ASN A 62 -12.80 5.26 -17.78
CA ASN A 62 -13.86 4.28 -17.50
C ASN A 62 -14.20 3.44 -18.74
N ILE A 63 -14.39 2.15 -18.55
CA ILE A 63 -14.65 1.19 -19.60
C ILE A 63 -15.87 0.33 -19.22
N SER A 64 -16.73 0.01 -20.21
CA SER A 64 -17.89 -0.84 -20.02
C SER A 64 -17.50 -2.33 -19.95
N ASP A 65 -18.41 -3.17 -19.42
CA ASP A 65 -18.21 -4.62 -19.35
C ASP A 65 -17.98 -5.25 -20.73
N ILE A 66 -18.70 -4.77 -21.75
CA ILE A 66 -18.56 -5.26 -23.13
C ILE A 66 -17.14 -4.95 -23.65
N GLU A 67 -16.63 -3.77 -23.38
CA GLU A 67 -15.28 -3.38 -23.77
C GLU A 67 -14.23 -4.17 -23.00
N VAL A 68 -14.43 -4.45 -21.69
CA VAL A 68 -13.55 -5.35 -20.91
C VAL A 68 -13.52 -6.74 -21.53
N LEU A 69 -14.67 -7.33 -21.84
CA LEU A 69 -14.78 -8.65 -22.44
C LEU A 69 -14.17 -8.72 -23.85
N ASN A 70 -14.04 -7.62 -24.55
CA ASN A 70 -13.40 -7.54 -25.86
C ASN A 70 -11.86 -7.41 -25.77
N GLN A 71 -11.29 -7.16 -24.58
CA GLN A 71 -9.83 -7.13 -24.42
C GLN A 71 -9.21 -8.51 -24.61
N PRO A 72 -7.99 -8.59 -25.16
CA PRO A 72 -7.30 -9.85 -25.36
C PRO A 72 -6.96 -10.52 -24.02
N ASN A 73 -7.10 -11.85 -23.99
CA ASN A 73 -6.68 -12.64 -22.84
C ASN A 73 -5.16 -12.89 -22.90
N PRO A 74 -4.38 -12.41 -21.92
CA PRO A 74 -2.92 -12.57 -21.92
C PRO A 74 -2.47 -14.02 -21.77
N SER A 75 -3.35 -14.90 -21.28
CA SER A 75 -3.08 -16.34 -21.11
C SER A 75 -3.41 -17.17 -22.37
N PHE A 76 -3.97 -16.52 -23.40
CA PHE A 76 -4.27 -17.23 -24.64
C PHE A 76 -2.99 -17.48 -25.45
N LYS A 77 -2.61 -18.74 -25.60
CA LYS A 77 -1.52 -19.19 -26.50
C LYS A 77 -2.16 -19.72 -27.78
N MET A 78 -1.78 -19.18 -28.93
CA MET A 78 -2.18 -19.72 -30.22
C MET A 78 -1.27 -20.93 -30.49
N SER A 79 -1.78 -22.15 -30.24
CA SER A 79 -1.08 -23.36 -30.62
C SER A 79 -1.05 -23.46 -32.16
N SER A 80 0.14 -23.65 -32.73
CA SER A 80 0.21 -24.01 -34.16
C SER A 80 -0.50 -25.36 -34.33
N MET A 81 -1.39 -25.41 -35.33
CA MET A 81 -2.20 -26.63 -35.60
C MET A 81 -1.37 -27.87 -35.92
N ASN A 82 -0.05 -27.74 -36.09
CA ASN A 82 0.82 -28.83 -36.54
C ASN A 82 1.48 -29.66 -35.43
N ASP A 83 1.35 -29.24 -34.15
CA ASP A 83 2.13 -29.88 -33.06
C ASP A 83 1.29 -30.56 -31.98
N MET A 84 -0.04 -30.77 -32.18
CA MET A 84 -0.86 -31.40 -31.14
C MET A 84 -1.18 -32.86 -31.45
N PRO A 85 -0.86 -33.82 -30.54
CA PRO A 85 -1.42 -35.15 -30.56
C PRO A 85 -2.95 -35.07 -30.35
N MET A 86 -3.69 -35.85 -31.09
CA MET A 86 -5.18 -35.86 -31.11
C MET A 86 -5.86 -36.06 -29.72
N MET A 87 -5.11 -36.49 -28.69
CA MET A 87 -5.63 -36.74 -27.33
C MET A 87 -5.64 -35.51 -26.39
N GLU A 88 -4.97 -34.42 -26.73
CA GLU A 88 -4.93 -33.20 -25.89
C GLU A 88 -5.97 -32.15 -26.30
N MET A 89 -6.81 -32.43 -27.28
CA MET A 89 -7.87 -31.50 -27.72
C MET A 89 -9.00 -31.26 -26.70
N SER A 90 -9.04 -31.98 -25.59
CA SER A 90 -10.02 -31.79 -24.50
C SER A 90 -9.52 -30.90 -23.34
N SER A 91 -8.24 -30.57 -23.29
CA SER A 91 -7.71 -29.69 -22.26
C SER A 91 -8.01 -28.23 -22.56
N MET A 92 -8.93 -27.69 -21.83
CA MET A 92 -9.33 -26.28 -21.66
C MET A 92 -8.73 -25.29 -22.67
N LYS A 93 -9.44 -25.07 -23.80
CA LYS A 93 -9.11 -23.95 -24.69
C LYS A 93 -9.40 -22.65 -23.95
N MET A 94 -8.36 -21.99 -23.45
CA MET A 94 -8.49 -20.65 -22.91
C MET A 94 -9.20 -19.74 -23.92
N PRO A 95 -10.18 -18.93 -23.51
CA PRO A 95 -10.85 -17.99 -24.42
C PRO A 95 -9.85 -16.96 -24.95
N LYS A 96 -10.02 -16.57 -26.23
CA LYS A 96 -9.16 -15.56 -26.89
C LYS A 96 -9.20 -14.21 -26.20
N ASN A 97 -10.34 -13.85 -25.64
CA ASN A 97 -10.57 -12.58 -24.95
C ASN A 97 -10.89 -12.83 -23.47
N LEU A 98 -10.85 -11.78 -22.67
CA LEU A 98 -11.25 -11.83 -21.26
C LEU A 98 -12.68 -12.36 -21.15
N SER A 99 -12.96 -13.09 -20.10
CA SER A 99 -14.27 -13.70 -19.82
C SER A 99 -14.64 -13.60 -18.34
N VAL A 100 -13.81 -13.00 -17.54
CA VAL A 100 -14.04 -12.75 -16.10
C VAL A 100 -13.80 -11.27 -15.83
N ILE A 101 -14.76 -10.63 -15.15
CA ILE A 101 -14.73 -9.20 -14.82
C ILE A 101 -14.69 -9.04 -13.30
N PRO A 102 -13.67 -8.40 -12.73
CA PRO A 102 -13.67 -7.97 -11.33
C PRO A 102 -14.73 -6.89 -11.10
N ARG A 103 -15.53 -7.05 -10.04
CA ARG A 103 -16.59 -6.11 -9.65
C ARG A 103 -16.19 -5.25 -8.47
N LYS A 104 -15.61 -5.89 -7.48
CA LYS A 104 -15.17 -5.25 -6.25
C LYS A 104 -13.95 -5.97 -5.72
N MET A 105 -13.01 -5.20 -5.20
CA MET A 105 -11.91 -5.73 -4.40
C MET A 105 -11.84 -4.94 -3.10
N THR A 106 -11.75 -5.65 -1.98
CA THR A 106 -11.49 -5.07 -0.67
C THR A 106 -10.10 -5.52 -0.22
N MET A 107 -9.31 -4.59 0.29
CA MET A 107 -8.00 -4.87 0.87
C MET A 107 -7.92 -4.27 2.26
N ARG A 108 -7.72 -5.12 3.26
CA ARG A 108 -7.40 -4.73 4.62
C ARG A 108 -5.92 -4.96 4.87
N MET A 109 -5.24 -3.97 5.43
CA MET A 109 -3.85 -4.09 5.86
C MET A 109 -3.74 -3.82 7.34
N ILE A 110 -3.04 -4.70 8.06
CA ILE A 110 -2.68 -4.54 9.46
C ILE A 110 -1.16 -4.38 9.51
N MET A 111 -0.69 -3.28 10.09
CA MET A 111 0.73 -2.96 10.18
C MET A 111 1.12 -2.84 11.66
N LEU A 112 2.08 -3.64 12.05
CA LEU A 112 2.75 -3.56 13.35
C LEU A 112 4.10 -2.89 13.13
N GLY A 113 4.42 -1.89 13.93
CA GLY A 113 5.68 -1.17 13.86
C GLY A 113 6.31 -0.99 15.23
N ALA A 114 7.63 -0.96 15.25
CA ALA A 114 8.42 -0.57 16.42
C ALA A 114 9.54 0.35 16.00
N MET A 115 9.82 1.36 16.82
CA MET A 115 10.95 2.27 16.63
C MET A 115 11.78 2.32 17.90
N TYR A 116 13.11 2.45 17.72
CA TYR A 116 14.08 2.59 18.80
C TYR A 116 15.19 3.54 18.38
N ALA A 117 15.54 4.48 19.24
CA ALA A 117 16.63 5.41 19.00
C ALA A 117 17.89 5.03 19.83
N PRO A 118 18.89 4.36 19.25
CA PRO A 118 20.16 4.10 19.92
C PRO A 118 20.96 5.39 20.18
N SER A 119 20.69 6.44 19.42
CA SER A 119 21.32 7.77 19.56
C SER A 119 20.37 8.86 19.04
N ASP A 120 20.67 10.12 19.36
CA ASP A 120 19.91 11.28 18.85
C ASP A 120 20.05 11.48 17.32
N LYS A 121 20.96 10.75 16.68
CA LYS A 121 21.18 10.82 15.22
C LYS A 121 20.55 9.69 14.45
N ILE A 122 20.20 8.59 15.10
CA ILE A 122 19.70 7.38 14.45
C ILE A 122 18.46 6.88 15.17
N THR A 123 17.41 6.61 14.41
CA THR A 123 16.24 5.86 14.87
C THR A 123 16.08 4.63 13.97
N LEU A 124 16.08 3.47 14.57
CA LEU A 124 15.77 2.19 13.88
C LEU A 124 14.27 1.98 13.85
N MET A 125 13.75 1.47 12.76
CA MET A 125 12.33 1.16 12.57
C MET A 125 12.16 -0.23 11.96
N GLY A 126 11.41 -1.08 12.65
CA GLY A 126 10.98 -2.38 12.14
C GLY A 126 9.48 -2.41 11.91
N MET A 127 9.03 -3.07 10.85
CA MET A 127 7.61 -3.24 10.56
C MET A 127 7.29 -4.62 10.03
N ALA A 128 6.07 -5.07 10.34
CA ALA A 128 5.45 -6.24 9.75
C ALA A 128 4.06 -5.86 9.22
N MET A 129 3.71 -6.33 8.02
CA MET A 129 2.45 -6.05 7.36
C MET A 129 1.71 -7.33 7.02
N PHE A 130 0.49 -7.44 7.51
CA PHE A 130 -0.46 -8.48 7.15
C PHE A 130 -1.50 -7.91 6.19
N ASN A 131 -1.75 -8.62 5.10
CA ASN A 131 -2.77 -8.27 4.11
C ASN A 131 -3.89 -9.31 4.12
N ASP A 132 -5.11 -8.81 4.01
CA ASP A 132 -6.33 -9.58 3.78
C ASP A 132 -7.05 -9.00 2.58
N LYS A 133 -7.32 -9.81 1.56
CA LYS A 133 -7.84 -9.40 0.26
C LYS A 133 -9.03 -10.26 -0.10
N GLU A 134 -10.10 -9.63 -0.56
CA GLU A 134 -11.30 -10.24 -1.09
C GLU A 134 -11.64 -9.63 -2.44
N MET A 135 -12.04 -10.45 -3.41
CA MET A 135 -12.42 -10.00 -4.75
C MET A 135 -13.67 -10.71 -5.22
N GLU A 136 -14.67 -9.93 -5.58
CA GLU A 136 -15.91 -10.36 -6.24
C GLU A 136 -15.73 -10.28 -7.76
N LEU A 137 -16.11 -11.33 -8.48
CA LEU A 137 -15.93 -11.44 -9.93
C LEU A 137 -17.16 -12.04 -10.59
N ASP A 138 -17.43 -11.59 -11.82
CA ASP A 138 -18.45 -12.15 -12.70
C ASP A 138 -17.80 -12.94 -13.82
N THR A 139 -18.37 -14.11 -14.12
CA THR A 139 -17.93 -14.96 -15.22
C THR A 139 -18.93 -14.95 -16.36
N TYR A 140 -18.38 -14.85 -17.56
CA TYR A 140 -19.11 -14.92 -18.83
C TYR A 140 -18.61 -16.10 -19.66
N ARG A 141 -19.50 -16.68 -20.50
CA ARG A 141 -19.11 -17.77 -21.39
C ARG A 141 -18.00 -17.36 -22.35
N GLY A 142 -16.97 -18.16 -22.45
CA GLY A 142 -15.75 -17.84 -23.20
C GLY A 142 -15.89 -17.87 -24.73
N MET A 143 -16.91 -18.55 -25.26
CA MET A 143 -17.15 -18.71 -26.72
C MET A 143 -18.63 -18.43 -27.00
N MET A 144 -18.94 -17.84 -28.16
CA MET A 144 -20.28 -17.54 -28.70
C MET A 144 -21.27 -17.05 -27.61
N ASN A 145 -21.91 -15.98 -27.85
CA ASN A 145 -22.98 -15.37 -27.04
C ASN A 145 -22.58 -14.72 -25.70
N ARG A 146 -21.36 -14.85 -25.18
CA ARG A 146 -20.88 -14.13 -23.98
C ARG A 146 -21.90 -14.03 -22.83
N ASN A 147 -22.72 -15.07 -22.63
CA ASN A 147 -23.76 -15.08 -21.61
C ASN A 147 -23.13 -15.07 -20.22
N TYR A 148 -23.68 -14.29 -19.33
CA TYR A 148 -23.37 -14.33 -17.91
C TYR A 148 -23.64 -15.72 -17.33
N LEU A 149 -22.68 -16.26 -16.58
CA LEU A 149 -22.74 -17.60 -15.97
C LEU A 149 -22.95 -17.54 -14.44
N GLY A 150 -22.50 -16.51 -13.80
CA GLY A 150 -22.61 -16.33 -12.35
C GLY A 150 -21.47 -15.50 -11.78
N SER A 151 -21.61 -15.15 -10.49
CA SER A 151 -20.58 -14.49 -9.70
C SER A 151 -19.89 -15.50 -8.79
N PHE A 152 -18.66 -15.18 -8.43
CA PHE A 152 -17.88 -15.91 -7.42
C PHE A 152 -16.97 -14.94 -6.68
N GLU A 153 -16.44 -15.41 -5.56
CA GLU A 153 -15.52 -14.66 -4.73
C GLU A 153 -14.21 -15.42 -4.52
N THR A 154 -13.12 -14.69 -4.47
CA THR A 154 -11.80 -15.20 -4.09
C THR A 154 -11.23 -14.39 -2.94
N SER A 155 -10.51 -15.05 -2.05
CA SER A 155 -9.85 -14.39 -0.92
C SER A 155 -8.41 -14.88 -0.75
N SER A 156 -7.60 -14.03 -0.16
CA SER A 156 -6.24 -14.38 0.24
C SER A 156 -5.81 -13.55 1.43
N SER A 157 -5.11 -14.17 2.38
CA SER A 157 -4.55 -13.48 3.53
C SER A 157 -3.21 -14.09 3.91
N ASP A 158 -2.27 -13.24 4.31
CA ASP A 158 -0.95 -13.67 4.79
C ASP A 158 -0.18 -12.50 5.42
N LEU A 159 0.89 -12.82 6.14
CA LEU A 159 1.94 -11.88 6.51
C LEU A 159 2.72 -11.52 5.24
N SER A 160 2.39 -10.38 4.63
CA SER A 160 2.84 -10.06 3.27
C SER A 160 4.29 -9.61 3.22
N LYS A 161 4.73 -8.78 4.16
CA LYS A 161 6.09 -8.22 4.17
C LYS A 161 6.57 -7.82 5.56
N ILE A 162 7.89 -7.79 5.69
CA ILE A 162 8.61 -7.20 6.82
C ILE A 162 9.59 -6.16 6.30
N SER A 163 9.86 -5.13 7.08
CA SER A 163 10.87 -4.14 6.75
C SER A 163 11.72 -3.75 7.96
N LEU A 164 12.96 -3.40 7.68
CA LEU A 164 13.89 -2.83 8.66
C LEU A 164 14.52 -1.60 8.02
N SER A 165 14.43 -0.46 8.68
CA SER A 165 14.98 0.81 8.20
C SER A 165 15.61 1.62 9.32
N ALA A 166 16.46 2.55 8.94
CA ALA A 166 17.08 3.54 9.83
C ALA A 166 16.76 4.95 9.34
N LEU A 167 16.41 5.82 10.25
CA LEU A 167 16.24 7.24 10.04
C LEU A 167 17.48 7.95 10.55
N PHE A 168 18.12 8.75 9.69
CA PHE A 168 19.35 9.49 10.01
C PHE A 168 19.04 10.98 10.11
N ASN A 169 19.18 11.55 11.30
CA ASN A 169 19.02 12.99 11.53
C ASN A 169 20.12 13.77 10.80
N LEU A 170 19.76 14.48 9.73
CA LEU A 170 20.68 15.33 8.96
C LEU A 170 20.82 16.71 9.56
N HIS A 171 19.71 17.32 9.90
CA HIS A 171 19.65 18.68 10.38
C HIS A 171 18.45 18.88 11.29
N GLU A 172 18.67 19.65 12.31
CA GLU A 172 17.68 19.96 13.28
C GLU A 172 17.93 21.32 13.93
N ASN A 173 16.96 22.23 13.84
CA ASN A 173 16.93 23.52 14.53
C ASN A 173 15.51 23.81 15.09
N GLU A 174 15.27 25.01 15.60
CA GLU A 174 13.99 25.39 16.23
C GLU A 174 12.79 25.33 15.29
N SER A 175 12.98 25.52 13.99
CA SER A 175 11.91 25.62 13.01
C SER A 175 11.87 24.48 12.01
N SER A 176 12.95 23.72 11.81
CA SER A 176 13.02 22.71 10.76
C SER A 176 13.81 21.49 11.18
N ARG A 177 13.39 20.33 10.70
CA ARG A 177 14.13 19.07 10.83
C ARG A 177 14.15 18.32 9.50
N TRP A 178 15.29 17.67 9.25
CA TRP A 178 15.52 16.85 8.07
C TRP A 178 16.08 15.50 8.49
N HIS A 179 15.58 14.43 7.91
CA HIS A 179 16.20 13.12 8.07
C HIS A 179 16.13 12.31 6.79
N LEU A 180 17.14 11.47 6.60
CA LEU A 180 17.15 10.43 5.58
C LEU A 180 16.51 9.15 6.10
N ILE A 181 15.96 8.37 5.20
CA ILE A 181 15.42 7.03 5.43
C ILE A 181 16.21 6.09 4.55
N GLY A 182 16.73 5.02 5.13
CA GLY A 182 17.38 3.93 4.40
C GLY A 182 17.00 2.59 5.01
N GLY A 183 16.62 1.61 4.19
CA GLY A 183 16.18 0.32 4.71
C GLY A 183 15.96 -0.73 3.65
N LEU A 184 15.57 -1.90 4.13
CA LEU A 184 15.22 -3.06 3.32
C LEU A 184 13.81 -3.51 3.66
N GLU A 185 13.06 -3.91 2.64
CA GLU A 185 11.74 -4.51 2.75
C GLU A 185 11.74 -5.85 2.01
N LYS A 186 11.44 -6.95 2.72
CA LYS A 186 11.30 -8.29 2.12
C LYS A 186 9.85 -8.71 2.12
N SER A 187 9.33 -9.04 0.96
CA SER A 187 8.05 -9.71 0.80
C SER A 187 8.19 -11.18 1.16
N ILE A 188 7.42 -11.67 2.13
CA ILE A 188 7.60 -13.01 2.73
C ILE A 188 6.39 -13.93 2.60
N GLY A 189 5.21 -13.38 2.33
CA GLY A 189 3.96 -14.13 2.16
C GLY A 189 4.02 -15.12 0.99
N GLU A 190 2.98 -15.93 0.84
CA GLU A 190 2.84 -16.88 -0.27
C GLU A 190 2.66 -16.12 -1.60
N ASN A 191 3.27 -16.62 -2.70
CA ASN A 191 3.15 -16.08 -4.06
C ASN A 191 2.53 -17.08 -5.07
N THR A 192 2.00 -18.19 -4.55
CA THR A 192 1.35 -19.26 -5.32
C THR A 192 -0.05 -19.58 -4.78
N LYS A 193 -0.68 -18.60 -4.10
CA LYS A 193 -2.00 -18.75 -3.49
C LYS A 193 -3.03 -19.19 -4.52
N LYS A 194 -3.80 -20.24 -4.17
CA LYS A 194 -4.85 -20.80 -5.01
C LYS A 194 -6.24 -20.47 -4.46
N GLY A 195 -7.23 -20.44 -5.34
CA GLY A 195 -8.62 -20.26 -4.99
C GLY A 195 -9.56 -20.95 -5.97
N MET A 196 -10.77 -21.23 -5.53
CA MET A 196 -11.85 -21.76 -6.37
C MET A 196 -12.42 -20.63 -7.23
N VAL A 197 -12.53 -20.87 -8.52
CA VAL A 197 -13.08 -19.90 -9.48
C VAL A 197 -14.16 -20.54 -10.35
N LEU A 198 -15.15 -19.76 -10.75
CA LEU A 198 -16.10 -20.15 -11.78
C LEU A 198 -15.47 -19.88 -13.15
N THR A 199 -15.23 -20.95 -13.92
CA THR A 199 -14.60 -20.85 -15.24
C THR A 199 -15.58 -20.45 -16.34
N PRO A 200 -15.10 -19.94 -17.50
CA PRO A 200 -15.95 -19.67 -18.68
C PRO A 200 -16.63 -20.91 -19.29
N MET A 201 -16.28 -22.11 -18.81
CA MET A 201 -16.92 -23.38 -19.15
C MET A 201 -18.05 -23.77 -18.19
N ASN A 202 -18.40 -22.89 -17.24
CA ASN A 202 -19.40 -23.13 -16.20
C ASN A 202 -19.02 -24.29 -15.25
N THR A 203 -17.75 -24.36 -14.88
CA THR A 203 -17.21 -25.33 -13.92
C THR A 203 -16.43 -24.61 -12.83
N ASN A 204 -16.47 -25.12 -11.61
CA ASN A 204 -15.63 -24.63 -10.52
C ASN A 204 -14.28 -25.37 -10.52
N THR A 205 -13.20 -24.62 -10.51
CA THR A 205 -11.83 -25.17 -10.57
C THR A 205 -10.91 -24.38 -9.65
N SER A 206 -9.97 -25.06 -8.99
CA SER A 206 -8.91 -24.39 -8.22
C SER A 206 -7.78 -23.99 -9.15
N ILE A 207 -7.47 -22.69 -9.17
CA ILE A 207 -6.36 -22.13 -9.95
C ILE A 207 -5.42 -21.29 -9.06
N THR A 208 -4.20 -21.04 -9.51
CA THR A 208 -3.35 -20.01 -8.95
C THR A 208 -3.99 -18.65 -9.18
N LEU A 209 -4.25 -17.91 -8.09
CA LEU A 209 -4.94 -16.61 -8.16
C LEU A 209 -4.07 -15.58 -8.91
N PRO A 210 -4.68 -14.61 -9.58
CA PRO A 210 -3.99 -13.52 -10.26
C PRO A 210 -3.10 -12.68 -9.32
N TYR A 211 -2.15 -11.94 -9.90
CA TYR A 211 -1.13 -11.17 -9.17
C TYR A 211 -1.69 -10.29 -8.05
N GLY A 212 -2.79 -9.55 -8.30
CA GLY A 212 -3.42 -8.69 -7.30
C GLY A 212 -3.90 -9.44 -6.06
N MET A 213 -4.22 -10.74 -6.19
CA MET A 213 -4.66 -11.61 -5.10
C MET A 213 -3.51 -12.37 -4.45
N GLN A 214 -2.28 -12.32 -4.98
CA GLN A 214 -1.13 -12.90 -4.30
C GLN A 214 -0.75 -12.06 -3.08
N PRO A 215 -0.54 -12.67 -1.91
CA PRO A 215 -0.12 -11.94 -0.70
C PRO A 215 1.24 -11.27 -0.84
N SER A 216 2.14 -11.87 -1.62
CA SER A 216 3.55 -11.48 -1.77
C SER A 216 4.03 -11.73 -3.20
N ASP A 217 5.17 -11.15 -3.53
CA ASP A 217 5.94 -11.41 -4.75
C ASP A 217 7.35 -11.94 -4.42
N LYS A 218 7.66 -12.17 -3.13
CA LYS A 218 8.96 -12.62 -2.61
C LYS A 218 10.13 -11.63 -2.81
N ALA A 219 9.94 -10.51 -3.47
CA ALA A 219 11.01 -9.57 -3.78
C ALA A 219 11.62 -8.93 -2.52
N LEU A 220 12.92 -8.69 -2.60
CA LEU A 220 13.65 -7.81 -1.68
C LEU A 220 13.73 -6.42 -2.30
N ARG A 221 13.34 -5.38 -1.53
CA ARG A 221 13.35 -3.99 -1.98
C ARG A 221 14.26 -3.14 -1.12
N LEU A 222 14.98 -2.24 -1.77
CA LEU A 222 15.62 -1.11 -1.13
C LEU A 222 14.57 -0.01 -0.90
N LEU A 223 14.48 0.45 0.35
CA LEU A 223 13.69 1.61 0.75
C LEU A 223 14.64 2.78 0.99
N THR A 224 14.45 3.89 0.28
CA THR A 224 15.20 5.12 0.50
C THR A 224 14.27 6.32 0.50
N GLY A 225 14.62 7.36 1.23
CA GLY A 225 13.81 8.56 1.25
C GLY A 225 14.39 9.70 2.05
N VAL A 226 13.72 10.83 1.99
CA VAL A 226 14.03 12.02 2.76
C VAL A 226 12.73 12.64 3.27
N THR A 227 12.76 13.08 4.50
CA THR A 227 11.65 13.80 5.14
C THR A 227 12.13 15.14 5.66
N ASN A 228 11.35 16.17 5.34
CA ASN A 228 11.48 17.50 5.92
C ASN A 228 10.20 17.87 6.67
N VAL A 229 10.34 18.45 7.84
CA VAL A 229 9.23 19.00 8.61
C VAL A 229 9.62 20.40 9.08
N THR A 230 8.83 21.40 8.72
CA THR A 230 9.07 22.80 9.03
C THR A 230 7.90 23.41 9.80
N LYS A 231 8.21 24.11 10.86
CA LYS A 231 7.25 24.90 11.63
C LYS A 231 7.09 26.28 11.00
N ILE A 232 5.85 26.67 10.77
CA ILE A 232 5.45 27.99 10.27
C ILE A 232 4.43 28.54 11.26
N ASN A 233 4.86 29.39 12.18
CA ASN A 233 4.06 29.88 13.30
C ASN A 233 3.43 28.72 14.11
N ASN A 234 2.09 28.64 14.11
CA ASN A 234 1.32 27.60 14.81
C ASN A 234 1.02 26.37 13.94
N PHE A 235 1.58 26.31 12.74
CA PHE A 235 1.33 25.24 11.78
C PHE A 235 2.63 24.46 11.51
N VAL A 236 2.46 23.30 10.95
CA VAL A 236 3.54 22.44 10.48
C VAL A 236 3.33 22.13 9.01
N LEU A 237 4.35 22.33 8.21
CA LEU A 237 4.43 21.88 6.83
C LEU A 237 5.45 20.75 6.75
N GLY A 238 5.07 19.63 6.18
CA GLY A 238 5.99 18.50 5.99
C GLY A 238 6.03 18.02 4.56
N ASN A 239 7.18 17.51 4.16
CA ASN A 239 7.44 16.93 2.85
C ASN A 239 8.18 15.61 3.02
N GLN A 240 7.83 14.63 2.22
CA GLN A 240 8.54 13.35 2.20
C GLN A 240 8.59 12.80 0.78
N ILE A 241 9.76 12.31 0.39
CA ILE A 241 9.98 11.54 -0.82
C ILE A 241 10.42 10.15 -0.39
N LEU A 242 9.82 9.12 -0.96
CA LEU A 242 10.17 7.72 -0.75
C LEU A 242 10.31 7.01 -2.09
N PHE A 243 11.31 6.14 -2.17
CA PHE A 243 11.52 5.19 -3.26
C PHE A 243 11.56 3.78 -2.70
N ARG A 244 10.86 2.86 -3.35
CA ARG A 244 10.93 1.42 -3.11
C ARG A 244 11.34 0.75 -4.41
N LYS A 245 12.55 0.22 -4.45
CA LYS A 245 13.12 -0.41 -5.65
C LYS A 245 13.44 -1.87 -5.38
N SER A 246 12.97 -2.76 -6.25
CA SER A 246 13.35 -4.17 -6.22
C SER A 246 14.85 -4.31 -6.53
N ILE A 247 15.57 -5.06 -5.68
CA ILE A 247 17.02 -5.31 -5.82
C ILE A 247 17.34 -6.80 -5.95
N GLU A 248 16.34 -7.65 -5.91
CA GLU A 248 16.46 -9.09 -6.13
C GLU A 248 15.60 -9.47 -7.33
N GLU A 249 16.14 -10.26 -8.24
CA GLU A 249 15.42 -10.80 -9.39
C GLU A 249 14.64 -12.04 -8.96
N GLU A 250 13.31 -11.95 -9.10
CA GLU A 250 12.38 -13.05 -8.93
C GLU A 250 11.70 -13.34 -10.28
N ASP A 251 11.04 -14.48 -10.43
CA ASP A 251 10.28 -14.78 -11.65
C ASP A 251 9.32 -13.67 -12.02
N TRP A 252 8.76 -13.02 -11.01
CA TRP A 252 7.95 -11.82 -11.11
C TRP A 252 7.98 -11.00 -9.81
N ASN A 253 7.84 -9.70 -9.92
CA ASN A 253 7.70 -8.81 -8.76
C ASN A 253 6.83 -7.60 -9.11
N PHE A 254 6.13 -7.07 -8.11
CA PHE A 254 5.46 -5.77 -8.24
C PHE A 254 6.49 -4.70 -8.58
N GLY A 255 6.06 -3.72 -9.39
CA GLY A 255 6.90 -2.64 -9.87
C GLY A 255 7.52 -1.78 -8.79
N ASP A 256 8.53 -1.02 -9.16
CA ASP A 256 9.15 -0.01 -8.30
C ASP A 256 8.14 1.10 -7.98
N GLU A 257 8.30 1.74 -6.83
CA GLU A 257 7.38 2.78 -6.35
C GLU A 257 8.12 4.07 -6.04
N PHE A 258 7.58 5.17 -6.53
CA PHE A 258 7.91 6.53 -6.11
C PHE A 258 6.72 7.11 -5.37
N GLU A 259 6.95 7.65 -4.18
CA GLU A 259 5.91 8.26 -3.36
C GLU A 259 6.36 9.65 -2.91
N TYR A 260 5.52 10.67 -3.16
CA TYR A 260 5.68 12.01 -2.64
C TYR A 260 4.53 12.37 -1.73
N ASN A 261 4.84 12.84 -0.55
CA ASN A 261 3.88 13.33 0.43
C ASN A 261 4.15 14.80 0.76
N LEU A 262 3.12 15.62 0.70
CA LEU A 262 3.10 16.98 1.21
C LEU A 262 1.96 17.07 2.23
N TRP A 263 2.23 17.54 3.43
CA TRP A 263 1.16 17.70 4.42
C TRP A 263 1.27 19.02 5.18
N PHE A 264 0.11 19.51 5.53
CA PHE A 264 -0.10 20.65 6.39
C PHE A 264 -0.80 20.20 7.66
N GLN A 265 -0.38 20.72 8.83
CA GLN A 265 -0.99 20.42 10.11
C GLN A 265 -1.24 21.68 10.92
N GLY A 266 -2.35 21.68 11.65
CA GLY A 266 -2.65 22.60 12.72
C GLY A 266 -3.14 21.87 13.97
N SER A 267 -3.19 22.54 15.09
CA SER A 267 -3.76 21.99 16.33
C SER A 267 -4.90 22.85 16.84
N PHE A 268 -5.91 22.18 17.41
CA PHE A 268 -6.95 22.84 18.19
C PHE A 268 -6.46 23.12 19.61
N ASN A 269 -5.66 22.20 20.15
CA ASN A 269 -4.98 22.26 21.45
C ASN A 269 -3.81 21.23 21.46
N ASP A 270 -3.14 21.08 22.58
CA ASP A 270 -2.00 20.16 22.72
C ASP A 270 -2.39 18.69 22.46
N ASN A 271 -3.64 18.31 22.70
CA ASN A 271 -4.11 16.93 22.59
C ASN A 271 -4.77 16.61 21.26
N ILE A 272 -5.17 17.61 20.45
CA ILE A 272 -5.91 17.37 19.19
C ILE A 272 -5.28 18.19 18.07
N SER A 273 -4.85 17.52 17.02
CA SER A 273 -4.41 18.13 15.77
C SER A 273 -5.18 17.59 14.57
N TYR A 274 -5.20 18.42 13.52
CA TYR A 274 -5.74 18.04 12.21
C TYR A 274 -4.66 18.14 11.15
N SER A 275 -4.84 17.43 10.06
CA SER A 275 -3.92 17.44 8.93
C SER A 275 -4.64 17.36 7.59
N LEU A 276 -4.04 17.99 6.58
CA LEU A 276 -4.39 17.85 5.18
C LEU A 276 -3.14 17.33 4.48
N ARG A 277 -3.26 16.21 3.73
CA ARG A 277 -2.14 15.59 3.01
C ARG A 277 -2.46 15.45 1.54
N LEU A 278 -1.51 15.83 0.69
CA LEU A 278 -1.41 15.44 -0.70
C LEU A 278 -0.42 14.27 -0.80
N ASN A 279 -0.82 13.19 -1.45
CA ASN A 279 0.02 12.04 -1.68
C ASN A 279 -0.01 11.68 -3.17
N TYR A 280 1.14 11.76 -3.82
CA TYR A 280 1.35 11.29 -5.17
C TYR A 280 2.09 9.97 -5.12
N LEU A 281 1.55 8.97 -5.80
CA LEU A 281 2.12 7.64 -5.93
C LEU A 281 2.25 7.31 -7.40
N ASP A 282 3.47 6.99 -7.82
CA ASP A 282 3.80 6.43 -9.13
C ASP A 282 4.35 5.03 -8.93
N THR A 283 3.81 4.07 -9.66
CA THR A 283 4.18 2.66 -9.54
C THR A 283 4.41 2.08 -10.92
N ASP A 284 5.51 1.38 -11.12
CA ASP A 284 5.77 0.64 -12.35
C ASP A 284 4.85 -0.58 -12.49
N SER A 285 4.73 -1.10 -13.71
CA SER A 285 4.06 -2.37 -13.98
C SER A 285 4.82 -3.53 -13.32
N ILE A 286 4.16 -4.68 -13.21
CA ILE A 286 4.81 -5.91 -12.74
C ILE A 286 5.94 -6.29 -13.69
N ASN A 287 7.13 -6.54 -13.12
CA ASN A 287 8.27 -7.10 -13.83
C ASN A 287 8.18 -8.62 -13.85
N GLY A 288 8.54 -9.23 -14.98
CA GLY A 288 8.51 -10.67 -15.13
C GLY A 288 7.12 -11.26 -15.28
N LYS A 289 7.01 -12.58 -15.12
CA LYS A 289 5.75 -13.30 -15.29
C LYS A 289 5.76 -14.64 -14.56
N ASN A 290 4.67 -14.97 -13.89
CA ASN A 290 4.43 -16.30 -13.34
C ASN A 290 3.62 -17.14 -14.34
N GLU A 291 4.21 -18.18 -14.91
CA GLU A 291 3.57 -19.06 -15.90
C GLU A 291 2.38 -19.85 -15.32
N ASN A 292 2.27 -19.96 -14.00
CA ASN A 292 1.13 -20.61 -13.33
C ASN A 292 -0.09 -19.69 -13.17
N ILE A 293 0.06 -18.39 -13.38
CA ILE A 293 -1.05 -17.43 -13.35
C ILE A 293 -1.66 -17.35 -14.73
N MET A 294 -2.62 -18.25 -14.97
CA MET A 294 -3.34 -18.34 -16.24
C MET A 294 -4.85 -18.23 -15.99
N ALA A 295 -5.42 -17.04 -16.26
CA ALA A 295 -6.83 -16.79 -16.10
C ALA A 295 -7.32 -15.75 -17.13
N PRO A 296 -8.54 -15.88 -17.67
CA PRO A 296 -9.10 -14.92 -18.62
C PRO A 296 -9.68 -13.69 -17.91
N VAL A 297 -8.88 -13.08 -17.07
CA VAL A 297 -9.20 -11.89 -16.26
C VAL A 297 -8.08 -10.86 -16.36
N GLN A 298 -8.41 -9.58 -16.31
CA GLN A 298 -7.47 -8.47 -16.44
C GLN A 298 -6.31 -8.52 -15.43
N THR A 299 -6.57 -8.98 -14.21
CA THR A 299 -5.60 -9.06 -13.12
C THR A 299 -4.55 -10.18 -13.30
N ALA A 300 -4.69 -11.04 -14.31
CA ALA A 300 -3.67 -12.01 -14.71
C ALA A 300 -2.63 -11.43 -15.70
N ASN A 301 -2.82 -10.18 -16.16
CA ASN A 301 -1.87 -9.51 -17.04
C ASN A 301 -0.90 -8.64 -16.22
N PRO A 302 0.42 -8.93 -16.22
CA PRO A 302 1.40 -8.10 -15.50
C PRO A 302 1.42 -6.63 -15.94
N ARG A 303 1.03 -6.34 -17.19
CA ARG A 303 0.97 -4.97 -17.74
C ARG A 303 -0.23 -4.15 -17.26
N ASN A 304 -1.21 -4.80 -16.62
CA ASN A 304 -2.38 -4.15 -16.04
C ASN A 304 -2.13 -3.78 -14.57
N TYR A 305 -0.93 -3.29 -14.27
CA TYR A 305 -0.50 -2.82 -12.96
C TYR A 305 0.32 -1.56 -13.10
N GLY A 306 0.44 -0.81 -12.01
CA GLY A 306 1.15 0.45 -12.02
C GLY A 306 0.30 1.62 -12.51
N GLY A 307 0.99 2.76 -12.72
CA GLY A 307 0.40 4.05 -13.05
C GLY A 307 0.44 5.04 -11.89
N GLU A 308 -0.11 6.20 -12.12
CA GLU A 308 -0.05 7.36 -11.23
C GLU A 308 -1.35 7.57 -10.47
N ILE A 309 -1.25 7.91 -9.19
CA ILE A 309 -2.41 8.22 -8.35
C ILE A 309 -2.10 9.45 -7.51
N LEU A 310 -2.97 10.46 -7.59
CA LEU A 310 -2.95 11.62 -6.72
C LEU A 310 -4.09 11.50 -5.71
N ASN A 311 -3.74 11.51 -4.43
CA ASN A 311 -4.66 11.39 -3.33
C ASN A 311 -4.68 12.66 -2.48
N ILE A 312 -5.83 12.95 -1.87
CA ILE A 312 -5.97 13.91 -0.78
C ILE A 312 -6.40 13.18 0.49
N GLY A 313 -5.76 13.48 1.62
CA GLY A 313 -6.07 12.88 2.93
C GLY A 313 -6.42 13.93 3.96
N ILE A 314 -7.43 13.67 4.76
CA ILE A 314 -7.80 14.47 5.94
C ILE A 314 -7.60 13.59 7.16
N GLY A 315 -6.84 14.06 8.13
CA GLY A 315 -6.49 13.28 9.32
C GLY A 315 -6.63 14.06 10.62
N PHE A 316 -6.78 13.30 11.71
CA PHE A 316 -6.80 13.81 13.06
C PHE A 316 -5.91 12.96 13.96
N ASN A 317 -5.21 13.61 14.89
CA ASN A 317 -4.44 12.98 15.94
C ASN A 317 -5.00 13.36 17.30
N PHE A 318 -5.11 12.38 18.18
CA PHE A 318 -5.58 12.53 19.55
C PHE A 318 -4.52 11.98 20.49
N ILE A 319 -4.00 12.81 21.36
CA ILE A 319 -3.11 12.40 22.46
C ILE A 319 -3.97 11.99 23.65
N THR A 320 -3.72 10.80 24.15
CA THR A 320 -4.51 10.14 25.19
C THR A 320 -3.59 9.48 26.21
N ASN A 321 -4.16 8.94 27.27
CA ASN A 321 -3.46 8.18 28.32
C ASN A 321 -4.26 6.90 28.61
N PHE A 322 -4.60 6.11 27.60
CA PHE A 322 -5.34 4.86 27.76
C PHE A 322 -4.53 3.77 28.45
N LEU A 323 -3.24 3.67 28.12
CA LEU A 323 -2.35 2.68 28.71
C LEU A 323 -1.50 3.29 29.81
N PRO A 324 -1.24 2.56 30.91
CA PRO A 324 -0.35 3.04 31.94
C PRO A 324 1.08 3.25 31.39
N GLY A 325 1.76 4.28 31.89
CA GLY A 325 3.13 4.62 31.48
C GLY A 325 3.44 6.10 31.69
N LYS A 326 4.70 6.46 31.48
CA LYS A 326 5.19 7.85 31.61
C LYS A 326 4.84 8.71 30.38
N HIS A 327 4.63 8.07 29.25
CA HIS A 327 4.41 8.75 27.96
C HIS A 327 2.97 8.57 27.51
N SER A 328 2.46 9.57 26.81
CA SER A 328 1.10 9.56 26.27
C SER A 328 0.96 8.57 25.11
N ASP A 329 -0.28 8.14 24.88
CA ASP A 329 -0.68 7.37 23.72
C ASP A 329 -1.14 8.30 22.62
N ARG A 330 -1.02 7.86 21.37
CA ARG A 330 -1.62 8.52 20.21
C ARG A 330 -2.65 7.60 19.56
N LEU A 331 -3.90 8.09 19.46
CA LEU A 331 -4.89 7.54 18.53
C LEU A 331 -4.96 8.49 17.32
N ALA A 332 -4.99 7.93 16.11
CA ALA A 332 -5.08 8.75 14.91
C ALA A 332 -5.96 8.09 13.85
N ILE A 333 -6.62 8.94 13.06
CA ILE A 333 -7.45 8.52 11.93
C ILE A 333 -7.08 9.34 10.70
N GLU A 334 -7.21 8.75 9.52
CA GLU A 334 -7.05 9.46 8.24
C GLU A 334 -7.99 8.87 7.20
N TYR A 335 -8.70 9.73 6.49
CA TYR A 335 -9.53 9.40 5.35
C TYR A 335 -8.89 9.95 4.09
N ILE A 336 -8.64 9.09 3.11
CA ILE A 336 -7.87 9.39 1.90
C ILE A 336 -8.75 9.11 0.68
N ILE A 337 -8.84 10.07 -0.21
CA ILE A 337 -9.63 9.99 -1.45
C ILE A 337 -8.68 10.19 -2.63
N PRO A 338 -8.68 9.29 -3.62
CA PRO A 338 -8.00 9.55 -4.88
C PRO A 338 -8.75 10.64 -5.66
N ILE A 339 -8.05 11.71 -6.01
CA ILE A 339 -8.59 12.83 -6.80
C ILE A 339 -8.23 12.73 -8.28
N ASP A 340 -7.15 12.00 -8.59
CA ASP A 340 -6.77 11.64 -9.95
C ASP A 340 -6.13 10.26 -9.97
N GLN A 341 -6.37 9.49 -11.06
CA GLN A 341 -5.84 8.15 -11.24
C GLN A 341 -5.61 7.87 -12.72
N ASP A 342 -4.35 7.90 -13.14
CA ASP A 342 -3.91 7.44 -14.47
C ASP A 342 -3.22 6.08 -14.33
N LYS A 343 -4.02 5.02 -14.34
CA LYS A 343 -3.58 3.65 -14.16
C LYS A 343 -3.26 3.00 -15.50
N SER A 344 -2.11 2.35 -15.58
CA SER A 344 -1.65 1.68 -16.79
C SER A 344 -2.49 0.46 -17.14
N GLY A 345 -2.96 0.36 -18.38
CA GLY A 345 -3.75 -0.77 -18.87
C GLY A 345 -5.12 -0.91 -18.22
N LEU A 346 -5.62 -2.14 -18.11
CA LEU A 346 -6.96 -2.44 -17.61
C LEU A 346 -6.93 -2.74 -16.12
N GLN A 347 -7.39 -1.80 -15.30
CA GLN A 347 -7.38 -1.91 -13.82
C GLN A 347 -8.71 -1.46 -13.22
N MET A 348 -8.94 -1.83 -11.95
CA MET A 348 -10.03 -1.25 -11.14
C MET A 348 -9.61 0.10 -10.55
N LYS A 349 -10.54 1.03 -10.43
CA LYS A 349 -10.33 2.29 -9.70
C LYS A 349 -10.22 2.04 -8.20
N ASN A 350 -9.28 2.76 -7.56
CA ASN A 350 -9.28 2.87 -6.12
C ASN A 350 -10.42 3.80 -5.68
N GLU A 351 -11.15 3.36 -4.67
CA GLU A 351 -12.07 4.19 -3.90
C GLU A 351 -11.34 4.79 -2.69
N ALA A 352 -12.10 5.36 -1.75
CA ALA A 352 -11.50 5.91 -0.56
C ALA A 352 -10.78 4.85 0.30
N LYS A 353 -9.73 5.29 0.99
CA LYS A 353 -8.99 4.52 1.98
C LYS A 353 -9.16 5.14 3.36
N PHE A 354 -9.46 4.32 4.35
CA PHE A 354 -9.56 4.72 5.74
C PHE A 354 -8.45 4.07 6.56
N ILE A 355 -7.77 4.86 7.39
CA ILE A 355 -6.69 4.40 8.26
C ILE A 355 -7.00 4.78 9.70
N VAL A 356 -6.84 3.82 10.59
CA VAL A 356 -6.84 4.04 12.05
C VAL A 356 -5.50 3.56 12.58
N GLY A 357 -4.91 4.30 13.50
CA GLY A 357 -3.65 3.91 14.11
C GLY A 357 -3.59 4.25 15.58
N PHE A 358 -2.92 3.38 16.32
CA PHE A 358 -2.56 3.57 17.72
C PHE A 358 -1.05 3.49 17.87
N GLN A 359 -0.48 4.40 18.66
CA GLN A 359 0.96 4.44 18.94
C GLN A 359 1.19 4.66 20.44
N LYS A 360 2.18 3.99 20.99
CA LYS A 360 2.64 4.12 22.37
C LYS A 360 4.13 4.37 22.41
N SER A 361 4.55 5.47 23.01
CA SER A 361 5.93 5.71 23.41
C SER A 361 6.20 5.08 24.78
N LEU A 362 7.39 4.49 24.95
CA LEU A 362 7.80 3.73 26.13
C LEU A 362 9.04 4.35 26.76
#